data_1be95eb8593be3005bccc70e7c222c02
#
_entry.id   1be95eb8593be3005bccc70e7c222c02
#
_cell.length_a   1.000
_cell.length_b   1.000
_cell.length_c   1.000
_cell.angle_alpha   90.00
_cell.angle_beta   90.00
_cell.angle_gamma   90.00
#
_symmetry.space_group_name_H-M   'P 1'
#
loop_
_entity.id
_entity.type
_entity.pdbx_description
1 polymer ?
#
loop_
_entity_poly.entity_id
_entity_poly.type
_entity_poly.pdbx_seq_one_letter_code
_entity_poly.pdbx_strand_id
1 'polypeptide(L)'
;MGHENRTLRGKLPLRLTRITVAAAVAVATVGCAPDTVRSVEATGFNAYMKKVGQVCQPLLIGGADVGEWIRMNDMSVNNYNYFVDVTSKLYYNRLTQAGYRQAVEGFLGPGTSNDRSFDCIYRNLPPDRPSAPVGSY
;
A
#
# COMPACT_ATOMS: atom_id res chain seq x y z
N MET A 1 -2.90 -54.76 -79.94
CA MET A 1 -3.92 -55.47 -79.20
C MET A 1 -3.48 -55.39 -77.79
N GLY A 2 -3.91 -54.53 -77.05
CA GLY A 2 -5.16 -54.33 -76.43
C GLY A 2 -5.03 -54.55 -74.94
N HIS A 3 -5.42 -53.52 -74.24
CA HIS A 3 -6.07 -53.56 -72.93
C HIS A 3 -5.15 -53.65 -71.70
N GLU A 4 -5.36 -53.02 -70.69
CA GLU A 4 -6.36 -52.05 -70.26
C GLU A 4 -5.94 -51.53 -68.87
N ASN A 5 -6.02 -50.30 -68.76
CA ASN A 5 -5.87 -49.55 -67.50
C ASN A 5 -6.78 -50.14 -66.38
N ARG A 6 -6.27 -50.26 -65.19
CA ARG A 6 -7.07 -50.08 -64.01
C ARG A 6 -6.33 -49.26 -62.93
N THR A 7 -6.57 -48.03 -63.04
CA THR A 7 -6.45 -47.06 -61.94
C THR A 7 -7.18 -47.49 -60.70
N LEU A 8 -6.44 -47.83 -59.69
CA LEU A 8 -7.00 -47.88 -58.32
C LEU A 8 -6.70 -46.56 -57.65
N ARG A 9 -7.72 -45.71 -57.72
CA ARG A 9 -7.80 -44.50 -56.87
C ARG A 9 -7.99 -44.92 -55.42
N GLY A 10 -6.93 -45.02 -54.68
CA GLY A 10 -6.97 -45.04 -53.24
C GLY A 10 -7.24 -43.62 -52.75
N LYS A 11 -8.49 -43.32 -52.44
CA LYS A 11 -8.83 -42.10 -51.70
C LYS A 11 -8.36 -42.31 -50.27
N LEU A 12 -7.20 -41.71 -49.92
CA LEU A 12 -6.86 -41.47 -48.52
C LEU A 12 -7.74 -40.33 -48.02
N PRO A 13 -8.54 -40.53 -47.00
CA PRO A 13 -9.18 -39.43 -46.34
C PRO A 13 -8.12 -38.72 -45.50
N LEU A 14 -7.73 -37.54 -45.99
CA LEU A 14 -6.93 -36.59 -45.19
C LEU A 14 -7.78 -36.16 -44.02
N ARG A 15 -7.68 -36.91 -42.92
CA ARG A 15 -8.19 -36.41 -41.63
C ARG A 15 -7.34 -35.24 -41.23
N LEU A 16 -7.81 -34.07 -41.58
CA LEU A 16 -7.32 -32.82 -40.96
C LEU A 16 -7.68 -32.92 -39.47
N THR A 17 -6.72 -33.38 -38.72
CA THR A 17 -6.75 -33.21 -37.27
C THR A 17 -6.57 -31.71 -37.03
N ARG A 18 -7.68 -31.03 -36.80
CA ARG A 18 -7.67 -29.67 -36.30
C ARG A 18 -7.07 -29.71 -34.91
N ILE A 19 -5.77 -29.49 -34.83
CA ILE A 19 -5.10 -29.16 -33.55
C ILE A 19 -5.57 -27.74 -33.23
N THR A 20 -6.63 -27.63 -32.47
CA THR A 20 -6.99 -26.42 -31.79
C THR A 20 -5.94 -26.22 -30.70
N VAL A 21 -4.90 -25.46 -31.02
CA VAL A 21 -4.03 -24.88 -30.02
C VAL A 21 -4.88 -23.88 -29.25
N ALA A 22 -5.44 -24.32 -28.16
CA ALA A 22 -6.00 -23.43 -27.17
C ALA A 22 -4.83 -22.69 -26.53
N ALA A 23 -4.50 -21.52 -27.10
CA ALA A 23 -3.63 -20.57 -26.46
C ALA A 23 -4.34 -20.10 -25.18
N ALA A 24 -4.01 -20.74 -24.07
CA ALA A 24 -4.36 -20.24 -22.75
C ALA A 24 -3.60 -18.92 -22.57
N VAL A 25 -4.25 -17.82 -22.93
CA VAL A 25 -3.81 -16.49 -22.52
C VAL A 25 -3.98 -16.45 -21.02
N ALA A 26 -2.91 -16.75 -20.28
CA ALA A 26 -2.81 -16.43 -18.89
C ALA A 26 -2.78 -14.90 -18.81
N VAL A 27 -3.95 -14.31 -18.68
CA VAL A 27 -4.08 -12.90 -18.27
C VAL A 27 -3.51 -12.87 -16.86
N ALA A 28 -2.22 -12.51 -16.76
CA ALA A 28 -1.67 -12.07 -15.50
C ALA A 28 -2.48 -10.82 -15.12
N THR A 29 -3.54 -11.02 -14.36
CA THR A 29 -4.18 -9.94 -13.63
C THR A 29 -3.10 -9.40 -12.70
N VAL A 30 -2.44 -8.32 -13.12
CA VAL A 30 -1.71 -7.47 -12.20
C VAL A 30 -2.77 -7.04 -11.19
N GLY A 31 -2.85 -7.80 -10.10
CA GLY A 31 -3.81 -7.57 -9.06
C GLY A 31 -3.49 -6.23 -8.43
N CYS A 32 -4.19 -5.19 -8.86
CA CYS A 32 -4.45 -4.10 -7.94
C CYS A 32 -5.01 -4.75 -6.69
N ALA A 33 -4.33 -4.60 -5.56
CA ALA A 33 -4.87 -5.08 -4.28
C ALA A 33 -6.32 -4.60 -4.20
N PRO A 34 -7.27 -5.50 -3.90
CA PRO A 34 -8.69 -5.12 -3.89
C PRO A 34 -8.86 -3.87 -3.04
N ASP A 35 -9.66 -2.93 -3.48
CA ASP A 35 -9.93 -1.67 -2.75
C ASP A 35 -10.34 -1.90 -1.29
N THR A 36 -10.91 -3.07 -1.02
CA THR A 36 -11.25 -3.52 0.34
C THR A 36 -10.04 -3.64 1.27
N VAL A 37 -8.90 -4.17 0.79
CA VAL A 37 -7.69 -4.31 1.62
C VAL A 37 -7.11 -2.93 1.93
N ARG A 38 -7.06 -2.05 0.93
CA ARG A 38 -6.60 -0.67 1.12
C ARG A 38 -7.51 0.12 2.07
N SER A 39 -8.82 -0.09 2.00
CA SER A 39 -9.76 0.60 2.88
C SER A 39 -9.63 0.12 4.33
N VAL A 40 -9.39 -1.18 4.56
CA VAL A 40 -9.19 -1.73 5.91
C VAL A 40 -7.87 -1.23 6.51
N GLU A 41 -6.79 -1.22 5.74
CA GLU A 41 -5.50 -0.69 6.19
C GLU A 41 -5.60 0.81 6.49
N ALA A 42 -6.19 1.59 5.60
CA ALA A 42 -6.43 3.01 5.83
C ALA A 42 -7.32 3.27 7.05
N THR A 43 -8.32 2.42 7.31
CA THR A 43 -9.19 2.53 8.47
C THR A 43 -8.41 2.38 9.78
N GLY A 44 -7.50 1.40 9.86
CA GLY A 44 -6.65 1.20 11.03
C GLY A 44 -5.74 2.40 11.31
N PHE A 45 -5.06 2.91 10.29
CA PHE A 45 -4.23 4.11 10.39
C PHE A 45 -5.06 5.35 10.80
N ASN A 46 -6.22 5.56 10.19
CA ASN A 46 -7.09 6.68 10.51
C ASN A 46 -7.60 6.62 11.96
N ALA A 47 -7.94 5.42 12.44
CA ALA A 47 -8.33 5.21 13.83
C ALA A 47 -7.17 5.54 14.79
N TYR A 48 -5.95 5.12 14.46
CA TYR A 48 -4.75 5.47 15.20
C TYR A 48 -4.51 6.99 15.23
N MET A 49 -4.55 7.66 14.09
CA MET A 49 -4.38 9.12 14.01
C MET A 49 -5.44 9.86 14.85
N LYS A 50 -6.71 9.45 14.75
CA LYS A 50 -7.79 10.01 15.58
C LYS A 50 -7.51 9.82 17.07
N LYS A 51 -7.06 8.62 17.48
CA LYS A 51 -6.70 8.35 18.88
C LYS A 51 -5.56 9.25 19.34
N VAL A 52 -4.46 9.36 18.56
CA VAL A 52 -3.34 10.25 18.88
C VAL A 52 -3.82 11.69 19.04
N GLY A 53 -4.62 12.19 18.11
CA GLY A 53 -5.19 13.54 18.19
C GLY A 53 -6.10 13.78 19.38
N GLN A 54 -6.66 12.74 19.98
CA GLN A 54 -7.53 12.84 21.16
C GLN A 54 -6.77 12.72 22.49
N VAL A 55 -5.83 11.76 22.58
CA VAL A 55 -5.21 11.40 23.87
C VAL A 55 -3.86 12.07 24.10
N CYS A 56 -3.18 12.51 23.03
CA CYS A 56 -1.85 13.11 23.11
C CYS A 56 -1.91 14.66 23.19
N GLN A 57 -2.80 15.19 24.00
CA GLN A 57 -2.95 16.64 24.14
C GLN A 57 -2.11 17.21 25.32
N PRO A 58 -1.42 18.35 25.15
CA PRO A 58 -1.10 19.00 23.87
C PRO A 58 -0.03 18.22 23.09
N LEU A 59 -0.17 18.12 21.77
CA LEU A 59 0.78 17.45 20.88
C LEU A 59 1.62 18.50 20.15
N LEU A 60 2.64 19.00 20.83
CA LEU A 60 3.52 20.04 20.31
C LEU A 60 4.83 19.44 19.80
N ILE A 61 5.19 19.71 18.54
CA ILE A 61 6.48 19.29 17.95
C ILE A 61 7.07 20.47 17.19
N GLY A 62 8.30 20.83 17.50
CA GLY A 62 8.96 22.00 16.89
C GLY A 62 8.21 23.32 17.13
N GLY A 63 7.41 23.40 18.18
CA GLY A 63 6.53 24.56 18.46
C GLY A 63 5.20 24.55 17.72
N ALA A 64 4.96 23.62 16.80
CA ALA A 64 3.69 23.49 16.10
C ALA A 64 2.69 22.62 16.88
N ASP A 65 1.42 23.00 16.92
CA ASP A 65 0.34 22.15 17.46
C ASP A 65 -0.13 21.13 16.42
N VAL A 66 0.58 20.02 16.39
CA VAL A 66 0.28 18.91 15.50
C VAL A 66 -1.06 18.24 15.88
N GLY A 67 -1.43 18.30 17.15
CA GLY A 67 -2.72 17.80 17.63
C GLY A 67 -3.90 18.57 17.03
N GLU A 68 -3.77 19.87 16.84
CA GLU A 68 -4.76 20.68 16.15
C GLU A 68 -4.90 20.26 14.69
N TRP A 69 -3.78 20.08 13.97
CA TRP A 69 -3.81 19.63 12.58
C TRP A 69 -4.55 18.29 12.42
N ILE A 70 -4.29 17.33 13.31
CA ILE A 70 -4.98 16.03 13.30
C ILE A 70 -6.48 16.20 13.52
N ARG A 71 -6.90 17.07 14.43
CA ARG A 71 -8.35 17.30 14.71
C ARG A 71 -9.04 17.98 13.56
N MET A 72 -8.40 18.95 12.94
CA MET A 72 -8.95 19.67 11.79
C MET A 72 -8.94 18.83 10.52
N ASN A 73 -8.03 17.85 10.42
CA ASN A 73 -7.83 17.02 9.24
C ASN A 73 -7.67 17.84 7.95
N ASP A 74 -6.96 18.96 8.06
CA ASP A 74 -6.81 19.91 6.96
C ASP A 74 -5.59 19.56 6.09
N MET A 75 -5.85 18.80 5.02
CA MET A 75 -4.83 18.41 4.06
C MET A 75 -4.33 19.57 3.19
N SER A 76 -4.87 20.78 3.30
CA SER A 76 -4.33 21.97 2.63
C SER A 76 -3.04 22.46 3.29
N VAL A 77 -2.78 22.06 4.53
CA VAL A 77 -1.57 22.39 5.27
C VAL A 77 -0.43 21.45 4.88
N ASN A 78 0.56 21.92 4.15
CA ASN A 78 1.70 21.12 3.69
C ASN A 78 2.42 20.38 4.84
N ASN A 79 2.56 21.04 5.99
CA ASN A 79 3.18 20.45 7.17
C ASN A 79 2.40 19.25 7.70
N TYR A 80 1.07 19.32 7.67
CA TYR A 80 0.22 18.20 8.05
C TYR A 80 0.35 17.02 7.10
N ASN A 81 0.37 17.26 5.79
CA ASN A 81 0.57 16.20 4.80
C ASN A 81 1.89 15.45 5.02
N TYR A 82 2.98 16.20 5.26
CA TYR A 82 4.26 15.58 5.58
C TYR A 82 4.19 14.76 6.87
N PHE A 83 3.59 15.32 7.93
CA PHE A 83 3.43 14.61 9.20
C PHE A 83 2.63 13.32 9.05
N VAL A 84 1.52 13.35 8.30
CA VAL A 84 0.69 12.18 8.01
C VAL A 84 1.49 11.13 7.23
N ASP A 85 2.23 11.52 6.20
CA ASP A 85 3.06 10.61 5.40
C ASP A 85 4.11 9.89 6.28
N VAL A 86 4.88 10.64 7.05
CA VAL A 86 5.92 10.06 7.91
C VAL A 86 5.33 9.21 9.04
N THR A 87 4.19 9.63 9.60
CA THR A 87 3.48 8.87 10.64
C THR A 87 2.89 7.57 10.07
N SER A 88 2.43 7.59 8.82
CA SER A 88 1.98 6.37 8.14
C SER A 88 3.13 5.37 7.99
N LYS A 89 4.32 5.82 7.64
CA LYS A 89 5.51 4.98 7.54
C LYS A 89 5.90 4.35 8.88
N LEU A 90 5.75 5.07 9.97
CA LEU A 90 5.91 4.53 11.32
C LEU A 90 4.85 3.47 11.64
N TYR A 91 3.58 3.76 11.36
CA TYR A 91 2.46 2.86 11.60
C TYR A 91 2.61 1.54 10.85
N TYR A 92 3.04 1.59 9.58
CA TYR A 92 3.25 0.40 8.73
C TYR A 92 4.64 -0.25 8.89
N ASN A 93 5.36 0.03 9.96
CA ASN A 93 6.70 -0.51 10.23
C ASN A 93 7.75 -0.24 9.13
N ARG A 94 7.58 0.82 8.36
CA ARG A 94 8.55 1.26 7.32
C ARG A 94 9.62 2.18 7.86
N LEU A 95 9.37 2.79 9.01
CA LEU A 95 10.32 3.57 9.78
C LEU A 95 10.42 3.05 11.20
N THR A 96 11.63 3.06 11.73
CA THR A 96 11.85 2.88 13.16
C THR A 96 11.42 4.13 13.93
N GLN A 97 11.19 4.02 15.24
CA GLN A 97 10.88 5.18 16.08
C GLN A 97 11.97 6.27 15.99
N ALA A 98 13.24 5.86 15.97
CA ALA A 98 14.36 6.79 15.81
C ALA A 98 14.35 7.49 14.44
N GLY A 99 14.12 6.75 13.37
CA GLY A 99 14.00 7.31 12.01
C GLY A 99 12.81 8.25 11.86
N TYR A 100 11.68 7.89 12.47
CA TYR A 100 10.49 8.74 12.52
C TYR A 100 10.78 10.07 13.24
N ARG A 101 11.36 9.99 14.44
CA ARG A 101 11.75 11.18 15.21
C ARG A 101 12.67 12.09 14.39
N GLN A 102 13.73 11.52 13.81
CA GLN A 102 14.67 12.28 12.99
C GLN A 102 13.98 12.98 11.81
N ALA A 103 13.07 12.29 11.13
CA ALA A 103 12.34 12.87 10.00
C ALA A 103 11.42 14.01 10.44
N VAL A 104 10.67 13.84 11.52
CA VAL A 104 9.72 14.85 12.00
C VAL A 104 10.46 16.05 12.61
N GLU A 105 11.48 15.83 13.44
CA GLU A 105 12.30 16.94 14.00
C GLU A 105 13.11 17.67 12.92
N GLY A 106 13.58 16.96 11.91
CA GLY A 106 14.27 17.56 10.76
C GLY A 106 13.38 18.52 9.98
N PHE A 107 12.07 18.29 9.98
CA PHE A 107 11.10 19.10 9.25
C PHE A 107 10.42 20.17 10.11
N LEU A 108 9.97 19.83 11.32
CA LEU A 108 9.26 20.75 12.22
C LEU A 108 10.19 21.50 13.18
N GLY A 109 11.41 21.02 13.35
CA GLY A 109 12.40 21.59 14.24
C GLY A 109 12.44 20.94 15.63
N PRO A 110 13.49 21.26 16.40
CA PRO A 110 13.62 20.84 17.79
C PRO A 110 12.64 21.63 18.68
N GLY A 111 12.22 21.00 19.80
CA GLY A 111 11.37 21.66 20.78
C GLY A 111 11.40 20.92 22.11
N THR A 112 11.20 21.64 23.20
CA THR A 112 11.22 21.10 24.58
C THR A 112 10.09 20.11 24.84
N SER A 113 9.01 20.19 24.07
CA SER A 113 7.84 19.30 24.19
C SER A 113 7.96 18.04 23.33
N ASN A 114 8.98 17.94 22.46
CA ASN A 114 9.09 16.86 21.48
C ASN A 114 9.13 15.47 22.14
N ASP A 115 9.92 15.28 23.18
CA ASP A 115 10.05 13.99 23.89
C ASP A 115 8.68 13.48 24.35
N ARG A 116 7.91 14.33 25.04
CA ARG A 116 6.56 13.98 25.50
C ARG A 116 5.62 13.64 24.36
N SER A 117 5.71 14.39 23.27
CA SER A 117 4.87 14.18 22.08
C SER A 117 5.20 12.87 21.40
N PHE A 118 6.47 12.58 21.17
CA PHE A 118 6.91 11.31 20.58
C PHE A 118 6.59 10.12 21.47
N ASP A 119 6.82 10.21 22.76
CA ASP A 119 6.46 9.13 23.71
C ASP A 119 4.96 8.83 23.68
N CYS A 120 4.12 9.85 23.56
CA CYS A 120 2.68 9.62 23.44
C CYS A 120 2.31 8.95 22.11
N ILE A 121 2.89 9.38 20.98
CA ILE A 121 2.71 8.77 19.67
C ILE A 121 3.10 7.29 19.72
N TYR A 122 4.26 6.95 20.27
CA TYR A 122 4.78 5.59 20.30
C TYR A 122 3.96 4.66 21.21
N ARG A 123 3.55 5.13 22.39
CA ARG A 123 2.71 4.34 23.31
C ARG A 123 1.33 4.00 22.77
N ASN A 124 0.85 4.77 21.81
CA ASN A 124 -0.44 4.54 21.18
C ASN A 124 -0.37 3.71 19.89
N LEU A 125 0.83 3.32 19.44
CA LEU A 125 0.97 2.42 18.30
C LEU A 125 0.35 1.05 18.61
N PRO A 126 -0.55 0.52 17.78
CA PRO A 126 -1.07 -0.83 17.97
C PRO A 126 0.07 -1.86 17.85
N PRO A 127 0.11 -2.89 18.73
CA PRO A 127 1.15 -3.91 18.67
C PRO A 127 1.04 -4.81 17.43
N ASP A 128 -0.16 -5.00 16.93
CA ASP A 128 -0.54 -5.85 15.79
C ASP A 128 -0.71 -5.08 14.48
N ARG A 129 -0.13 -3.87 14.40
CA ARG A 129 -0.22 -3.06 13.18
C ARG A 129 0.43 -3.76 11.98
N PRO A 130 -0.17 -3.63 10.78
CA PRO A 130 0.33 -4.30 9.61
C PRO A 130 1.70 -3.77 9.19
N SER A 131 2.52 -4.66 8.63
CA SER A 131 3.71 -4.24 7.87
C SER A 131 3.33 -4.17 6.40
N ALA A 132 3.38 -2.99 5.81
CA ALA A 132 3.08 -2.88 4.40
C ALA A 132 4.16 -3.58 3.56
N PRO A 133 3.79 -4.29 2.49
CA PRO A 133 4.75 -4.91 1.58
C PRO A 133 5.76 -3.88 1.06
N VAL A 134 7.02 -4.28 0.96
CA VAL A 134 8.06 -3.45 0.34
C VAL A 134 7.67 -3.24 -1.13
N GLY A 135 7.53 -1.98 -1.56
CA GLY A 135 7.19 -1.63 -2.94
C GLY A 135 5.72 -1.33 -3.23
N SER A 136 4.85 -1.24 -2.23
CA SER A 136 3.46 -0.80 -2.41
C SER A 136 3.34 0.74 -2.43
N TYR A 137 3.90 1.37 -3.47
CA TYR A 137 3.73 2.79 -3.82
C TYR A 137 3.14 2.92 -5.22
#